data_f372d9fc133878bf466d276a6b5b2bb0
#
_entry.id   f372d9fc133878bf466d276a6b5b2bb0
#
_cell.length_a   1.000
_cell.length_b   1.000
_cell.length_c   1.000
_cell.angle_alpha   90.00
_cell.angle_beta   90.00
_cell.angle_gamma   90.00
#
_symmetry.space_group_name_H-M   'P 1'
#
loop_
_entity.id
_entity.type
_entity.pdbx_description
1 polymer ?
#
loop_
_entity_poly.entity_id
_entity_poly.type
_entity_poly.pdbx_seq_one_letter_code
_entity_poly.pdbx_strand_id
1 'polypeptide(L)'
;MPKPKGTCGATKMKILAVIHSNEQSGDVSYGYNIWQSLKDNFYTYMNDNDIRNVYHHLNDLCSLGYIRKCPEASDDIKQCYRITSSGSGIQEKYNHFLEVLEKNA
;
A
#
# COMPACT_ATOMS: atom_id res chain seq x y z
N MET A 1 -6.92 21.48 5.71
CA MET A 1 -5.55 21.98 5.80
C MET A 1 -4.64 21.25 4.81
N PRO A 2 -3.95 21.96 3.93
CA PRO A 2 -3.05 21.28 3.01
C PRO A 2 -1.87 20.68 3.76
N LYS A 3 -1.47 19.49 3.34
CA LYS A 3 -0.30 18.85 3.94
C LYS A 3 0.97 19.44 3.38
N PRO A 4 2.02 19.53 4.20
CA PRO A 4 3.32 19.98 3.70
C PRO A 4 3.81 19.09 2.56
N LYS A 5 4.51 19.67 1.62
CA LYS A 5 5.10 18.91 0.52
C LYS A 5 6.11 17.91 1.07
N GLY A 6 6.15 16.73 0.47
CA GLY A 6 7.07 15.69 0.89
C GLY A 6 6.56 14.83 2.03
N THR A 7 5.39 15.15 2.57
CA THR A 7 4.80 14.37 3.65
C THR A 7 3.90 13.29 3.05
N CYS A 8 4.14 12.04 3.45
CA CYS A 8 3.24 10.96 3.06
C CYS A 8 1.98 11.03 3.90
N GLY A 9 0.84 11.05 3.25
CA GLY A 9 -0.43 11.07 3.94
C GLY A 9 -0.77 9.73 4.57
N ALA A 10 -1.81 9.73 5.41
CA ALA A 10 -2.25 8.51 6.09
C ALA A 10 -2.60 7.40 5.11
N THR A 11 -3.18 7.75 3.97
CA THR A 11 -3.56 6.74 2.96
C THR A 11 -2.33 6.01 2.43
N LYS A 12 -1.25 6.73 2.15
CA LYS A 12 0.00 6.10 1.68
C LYS A 12 0.57 5.18 2.75
N MET A 13 0.49 5.59 4.01
CA MET A 13 0.94 4.75 5.12
C MET A 13 0.09 3.49 5.26
N LYS A 14 -1.22 3.60 5.08
CA LYS A 14 -2.12 2.44 5.07
C LYS A 14 -1.74 1.47 3.96
N ILE A 15 -1.43 1.99 2.77
CA ILE A 15 -1.02 1.16 1.63
C ILE A 15 0.28 0.43 1.94
N LEU A 16 1.25 1.13 2.53
CA LEU A 16 2.51 0.49 2.93
C LEU A 16 2.26 -0.62 3.96
N ALA A 17 1.36 -0.39 4.91
CA ALA A 17 1.01 -1.41 5.90
C ALA A 17 0.41 -2.65 5.23
N VAL A 18 -0.49 -2.45 4.26
CA VAL A 18 -1.09 -3.57 3.53
C VAL A 18 -0.03 -4.37 2.79
N ILE A 19 0.86 -3.70 2.07
CA ILE A 19 1.92 -4.38 1.31
C ILE A 19 2.86 -5.14 2.26
N HIS A 20 3.25 -4.51 3.35
CA HIS A 20 4.11 -5.12 4.37
C HIS A 20 3.46 -6.38 4.96
N SER A 21 2.19 -6.28 5.33
CA SER A 21 1.43 -7.38 5.89
C SER A 21 1.31 -8.55 4.91
N ASN A 22 1.02 -8.23 3.64
CA ASN A 22 0.92 -9.25 2.60
C ASN A 22 2.24 -10.00 2.43
N GLU A 23 3.36 -9.28 2.43
CA GLU A 23 4.67 -9.93 2.28
C GLU A 23 4.99 -10.84 3.46
N GLN A 24 4.63 -10.43 4.67
CA GLN A 24 4.83 -11.27 5.86
C GLN A 24 4.01 -12.55 5.80
N SER A 25 2.85 -12.49 5.16
CA SER A 25 1.98 -13.66 5.02
C SER A 25 2.31 -14.49 3.78
N GLY A 26 3.25 -14.05 2.97
CA GLY A 26 3.59 -14.73 1.72
C GLY A 26 2.65 -14.44 0.58
N ASP A 27 1.80 -13.43 0.73
CA ASP A 27 0.84 -13.03 -0.30
C ASP A 27 1.43 -11.96 -1.21
N VAL A 28 0.94 -11.92 -2.43
CA VAL A 28 1.34 -10.93 -3.42
C VAL A 28 0.41 -9.73 -3.32
N SER A 29 0.98 -8.53 -3.44
CA SER A 29 0.21 -7.28 -3.41
C SER A 29 -0.06 -6.78 -4.81
N TYR A 30 -1.33 -6.74 -5.19
CA TYR A 30 -1.80 -6.12 -6.43
C TYR A 30 -2.61 -4.88 -6.09
N GLY A 31 -2.75 -3.97 -7.03
CA GLY A 31 -3.58 -2.79 -6.82
C GLY A 31 -4.98 -3.12 -6.33
N TYR A 32 -5.58 -4.16 -6.92
CA TYR A 32 -6.93 -4.57 -6.56
C TYR A 32 -7.04 -5.07 -5.12
N ASN A 33 -6.14 -5.98 -4.70
CA ASN A 33 -6.25 -6.50 -3.33
C ASN A 33 -5.81 -5.47 -2.28
N ILE A 34 -4.94 -4.54 -2.65
CA ILE A 34 -4.60 -3.41 -1.78
C ILE A 34 -5.85 -2.54 -1.58
N TRP A 35 -6.56 -2.22 -2.66
CA TRP A 35 -7.80 -1.45 -2.58
C TRP A 35 -8.84 -2.15 -1.71
N GLN A 36 -9.02 -3.46 -1.90
CA GLN A 36 -9.96 -4.23 -1.09
C GLN A 36 -9.60 -4.17 0.39
N SER A 37 -8.32 -4.29 0.72
CA SER A 37 -7.86 -4.23 2.09
C SER A 37 -8.11 -2.85 2.71
N LEU A 38 -7.88 -1.79 1.95
CA LEU A 38 -8.16 -0.43 2.40
C LEU A 38 -9.65 -0.25 2.70
N LYS A 39 -10.49 -0.77 1.84
CA LYS A 39 -11.93 -0.70 1.99
C LYS A 39 -12.40 -1.50 3.22
N ASP A 40 -11.92 -2.73 3.35
CA ASP A 40 -12.40 -3.65 4.38
C ASP A 40 -11.85 -3.33 5.77
N ASN A 41 -10.61 -2.85 5.86
CA ASN A 41 -9.94 -2.66 7.15
C ASN A 41 -9.91 -1.21 7.61
N PHE A 42 -9.91 -0.27 6.68
CA PHE A 42 -9.76 1.16 7.01
C PHE A 42 -10.93 2.01 6.54
N TYR A 43 -11.91 1.41 5.89
CA TYR A 43 -13.08 2.11 5.35
C TYR A 43 -12.67 3.27 4.45
N THR A 44 -11.59 3.07 3.71
CA THR A 44 -11.01 4.07 2.81
C THR A 44 -11.27 3.64 1.37
N TYR A 45 -11.64 4.61 0.51
CA TYR A 45 -11.91 4.35 -0.91
C TYR A 45 -12.98 3.27 -1.10
N MET A 46 -14.15 3.52 -0.52
CA MET A 46 -15.26 2.57 -0.51
C MET A 46 -15.92 2.36 -1.87
N ASN A 47 -15.74 3.28 -2.80
CA ASN A 47 -16.34 3.20 -4.13
C ASN A 47 -15.42 2.51 -5.14
N ASP A 48 -16.03 1.85 -6.12
CA ASP A 48 -15.25 1.14 -7.13
C ASP A 48 -14.31 2.06 -7.92
N ASN A 49 -14.74 3.31 -8.14
CA ASN A 49 -13.92 4.28 -8.86
C ASN A 49 -12.69 4.72 -8.08
N ASP A 50 -12.68 4.51 -6.79
CA ASP A 50 -11.58 4.94 -5.93
C ASP A 50 -10.30 4.12 -6.14
N ILE A 51 -10.38 3.02 -6.86
CA ILE A 51 -9.20 2.23 -7.18
C ILE A 51 -8.16 3.04 -7.96
N ARG A 52 -8.60 4.03 -8.71
CA ARG A 52 -7.69 4.94 -9.41
C ARG A 52 -6.78 5.69 -8.44
N ASN A 53 -7.34 6.09 -7.30
CA ASN A 53 -6.58 6.79 -6.27
C ASN A 53 -5.52 5.88 -5.66
N VAL A 54 -5.82 4.59 -5.54
CA VAL A 54 -4.85 3.62 -5.06
C VAL A 54 -3.66 3.54 -6.03
N TYR A 55 -3.92 3.46 -7.33
CA TYR A 55 -2.84 3.43 -8.32
C TYR A 55 -2.00 4.70 -8.33
N HIS A 56 -2.62 5.86 -8.13
CA HIS A 56 -1.87 7.12 -7.99
C HIS A 56 -0.92 7.08 -6.80
N HIS A 57 -1.40 6.60 -5.67
CA HIS A 57 -0.57 6.46 -4.47
C HIS A 57 0.55 5.43 -4.67
N LEU A 58 0.24 4.34 -5.35
CA LEU A 58 1.25 3.31 -5.65
C LEU A 58 2.36 3.88 -6.51
N ASN A 59 2.02 4.66 -7.53
CA ASN A 59 3.01 5.31 -8.37
C ASN A 59 3.87 6.29 -7.56
N ASP A 60 3.26 7.07 -6.69
CA ASP A 60 3.97 8.00 -5.83
C ASP A 60 4.92 7.27 -4.89
N LEU A 61 4.48 6.17 -4.31
CA LEU A 61 5.32 5.38 -3.40
C LEU A 61 6.49 4.75 -4.14
N CYS A 62 6.30 4.33 -5.38
CA CYS A 62 7.40 3.85 -6.21
C CYS A 62 8.41 4.97 -6.47
N SER A 63 7.92 6.17 -6.77
CA SER A 63 8.79 7.34 -7.00
C SER A 63 9.57 7.73 -5.77
N LEU A 64 8.97 7.56 -4.59
CA LEU A 64 9.63 7.84 -3.31
C LEU A 64 10.61 6.74 -2.90
N GLY A 65 10.57 5.60 -3.57
CA GLY A 65 11.47 4.49 -3.29
C GLY A 65 11.02 3.57 -2.16
N TYR A 66 9.80 3.71 -1.67
CA TYR A 66 9.30 2.88 -0.57
C TYR A 66 8.76 1.53 -1.04
N ILE A 67 8.32 1.45 -2.30
CA ILE A 67 7.89 0.19 -2.90
C ILE A 67 8.49 0.09 -4.29
N ARG A 68 8.43 -1.11 -4.87
CA ARG A 68 8.87 -1.34 -6.24
C ARG A 68 7.90 -2.31 -6.93
N LYS A 69 7.88 -2.25 -8.23
CA LYS A 69 7.10 -3.19 -9.03
C LYS A 69 7.83 -4.51 -9.09
N CYS A 70 7.07 -5.61 -9.07
CA CYS A 70 7.66 -6.94 -9.15
C CYS A 70 8.20 -7.20 -10.56
N PRO A 71 9.47 -7.57 -10.69
CA PRO A 71 10.00 -7.88 -12.01
C PRO A 71 9.51 -9.23 -12.56
N GLU A 72 9.01 -10.09 -11.68
CA GLU A 72 8.51 -11.41 -12.06
C GLU A 72 7.11 -11.38 -12.66
N ALA A 73 6.43 -10.24 -12.64
CA ALA A 73 5.11 -10.13 -13.22
C ALA A 73 5.20 -10.33 -14.73
N SER A 74 4.93 -11.55 -15.17
CA SER A 74 4.96 -11.90 -16.60
C SER A 74 3.67 -11.49 -17.31
N ASP A 75 2.68 -11.08 -16.54
CA ASP A 75 1.35 -10.74 -17.04
C ASP A 75 1.15 -9.24 -16.93
N ASP A 76 0.92 -8.58 -18.04
CA ASP A 76 0.72 -7.14 -18.10
C ASP A 76 -0.57 -6.71 -17.38
N ILE A 77 -1.47 -7.64 -17.14
CA ILE A 77 -2.77 -7.35 -16.55
C ILE A 77 -2.66 -7.09 -15.05
N LYS A 78 -1.73 -7.75 -14.38
CA LYS A 78 -1.62 -7.66 -12.92
C LYS A 78 -0.21 -7.24 -12.51
N GLN A 79 -0.07 -5.97 -12.21
CA GLN A 79 1.18 -5.44 -11.68
C GLN A 79 1.24 -5.69 -10.18
N CYS A 80 2.24 -6.43 -9.71
CA CYS A 80 2.45 -6.63 -8.29
C CYS A 80 3.45 -5.61 -7.73
N TYR A 81 3.41 -5.43 -6.42
CA TYR A 81 4.24 -4.46 -5.72
C TYR A 81 4.88 -5.11 -4.50
N ARG A 82 6.09 -4.67 -4.18
CA ARG A 82 6.83 -5.13 -3.00
C ARG A 82 7.40 -3.95 -2.24
N ILE A 83 7.54 -4.13 -0.93
CA ILE A 83 8.15 -3.11 -0.10
C ILE A 83 9.66 -3.16 -0.27
N THR A 84 10.30 -1.99 -0.26
CA THR A 84 11.75 -1.88 -0.33
C THR A 84 12.35 -1.76 1.05
N SER A 85 13.68 -1.78 1.14
CA SER A 85 14.37 -1.52 2.40
C SER A 85 14.00 -0.15 2.97
N SER A 86 13.85 0.85 2.09
CA SER A 86 13.44 2.19 2.52
C SER A 86 12.02 2.17 3.08
N GLY A 87 11.12 1.42 2.45
CA GLY A 87 9.75 1.28 2.93
C GLY A 87 9.69 0.59 4.29
N SER A 88 10.47 -0.48 4.45
CA SER A 88 10.57 -1.17 5.74
C SER A 88 11.20 -0.28 6.81
N GLY A 89 12.12 0.59 6.41
CA GLY A 89 12.81 1.48 7.33
C GLY A 89 11.93 2.53 7.99
N ILE A 90 10.75 2.79 7.40
CA ILE A 90 9.81 3.75 7.99
C ILE A 90 8.60 3.05 8.62
N GLN A 91 8.75 1.78 8.99
CA GLN A 91 7.66 0.99 9.55
C GLN A 91 6.99 1.66 10.75
N GLU A 92 7.74 2.38 11.57
CA GLU A 92 7.19 3.06 12.73
C GLU A 92 6.09 4.06 12.36
N LYS A 93 6.13 4.58 11.14
CA LYS A 93 5.14 5.55 10.66
C LYS A 93 3.81 4.90 10.30
N TYR A 94 3.82 3.62 9.98
CA TYR A 94 2.59 2.89 9.62
C TYR A 94 2.31 1.69 10.53
N ASN A 95 3.07 1.56 11.60
CA ASN A 95 2.97 0.40 12.48
C ASN A 95 1.57 0.23 13.08
N HIS A 96 0.91 1.32 13.46
CA HIS A 96 -0.42 1.22 14.03
C HIS A 96 -1.45 0.73 13.01
N PHE A 97 -1.23 0.95 11.73
CA PHE A 97 -2.07 0.39 10.68
C PHE A 97 -1.82 -1.11 10.52
N LEU A 98 -0.58 -1.55 10.72
CA LEU A 98 -0.26 -2.98 10.75
C LEU A 98 -1.03 -3.68 11.87
N GLU A 99 -1.11 -3.04 13.03
CA GLU A 99 -1.86 -3.57 14.16
C GLU A 99 -3.34 -3.75 13.83
N VAL A 100 -3.92 -2.80 13.11
CA VAL A 100 -5.31 -2.91 12.65
C VAL A 100 -5.49 -4.12 11.75
N LEU A 101 -4.58 -4.33 10.82
CA LEU A 101 -4.62 -5.47 9.91
C LEU A 101 -4.49 -6.78 10.65
N GLU A 102 -3.63 -6.85 11.64
CA GLU A 102 -3.45 -8.04 12.47
C GLU A 102 -4.70 -8.37 13.25
N LYS A 103 -5.38 -7.37 13.80
CA LYS A 103 -6.62 -7.57 14.55
C LYS A 103 -7.75 -8.09 13.67
N ASN A 104 -7.77 -7.70 12.40
CA ASN A 104 -8.82 -8.07 11.47
C ASN A 104 -8.50 -9.37 10.71
N ALA A 105 -7.31 -9.91 10.90
CA ALA A 105 -6.90 -11.13 10.22
C ALA A 105 -7.58 -12.37 10.82
#